data_58b6cbc354c93b76dc8f0e74e41afe34
#
_entry.id   58b6cbc354c93b76dc8f0e74e41afe34
#
_cell.length_a   1.000
_cell.length_b   1.000
_cell.length_c   1.000
_cell.angle_alpha   90.00
_cell.angle_beta   90.00
_cell.angle_gamma   90.00
#
_symmetry.space_group_name_H-M   'P 1'
#
loop_
_entity.id
_entity.type
_entity.pdbx_description
1 polymer ?
#
loop_
_entity_poly.entity_id
_entity_poly.type
_entity_poly.pdbx_seq_one_letter_code
_entity_poly.pdbx_strand_id
1 'polypeptide(L)'
;YRLLSEKIDDKYVYYLKLKNIDLEDNQIFDVLIEGKAYYVNRIIKKVENIKNTNYNCFLYRNKSGSLSLQVNIKINYINAEIETYNDKAEIKFLKNDIVCDYGNLILKKRVRKDLLLYCDLYVIKENIDIKEKIDFSIGDIEDLNDEQQWDFFLRVYTNNKYIDINIKPSNNINDEFKVFSKNELFINKIIYENNHLSIIVKRSKINPLKNIKIELKENIELSIQDK
;
A
#
# COMPACT_ATOMS: atom_id res chain seq x y z
N TYR A 1 -0.08 28.84 11.61
CA TYR A 1 0.56 28.24 12.80
C TYR A 1 1.71 29.14 13.26
N ARG A 2 1.86 29.31 14.58
CA ARG A 2 2.86 30.21 15.14
C ARG A 2 4.12 29.43 15.49
N LEU A 3 5.29 29.89 15.02
CA LEU A 3 6.57 29.43 15.51
C LEU A 3 6.71 29.84 16.99
N LEU A 4 7.07 28.89 17.82
CA LEU A 4 7.49 29.17 19.19
C LEU A 4 9.00 29.43 19.16
N SER A 5 9.47 30.40 19.89
CA SER A 5 10.90 30.70 20.01
C SER A 5 11.34 30.63 21.47
N GLU A 6 12.54 30.12 21.69
CA GLU A 6 13.20 30.09 22.96
C GLU A 6 14.63 30.61 22.75
N LYS A 7 15.14 31.44 23.68
CA LYS A 7 16.51 31.90 23.64
C LYS A 7 17.37 30.95 24.47
N ILE A 8 18.28 30.24 23.79
CA ILE A 8 19.23 29.31 24.39
C ILE A 8 20.63 29.76 23.99
N ASP A 9 21.51 30.03 24.97
CA ASP A 9 22.93 30.42 24.75
C ASP A 9 23.09 31.52 23.68
N ASP A 10 22.37 32.63 23.83
CA ASP A 10 22.35 33.76 22.88
C ASP A 10 21.88 33.48 21.48
N LYS A 11 21.34 32.29 21.23
CA LYS A 11 20.68 31.89 19.97
C LYS A 11 19.18 31.75 20.17
N TYR A 12 18.40 32.17 19.14
CA TYR A 12 16.99 31.86 19.11
C TYR A 12 16.79 30.51 18.45
N VAL A 13 16.13 29.60 19.18
CA VAL A 13 15.68 28.32 18.67
C VAL A 13 14.18 28.45 18.39
N TYR A 14 13.80 28.12 17.17
CA TYR A 14 12.40 28.16 16.76
C TYR A 14 11.86 26.75 16.61
N TYR A 15 10.69 26.47 17.18
CA TYR A 15 10.02 25.20 17.00
C TYR A 15 8.60 25.39 16.51
N LEU A 16 8.19 24.52 15.61
CA LEU A 16 6.83 24.40 15.14
C LEU A 16 6.19 23.19 15.83
N LYS A 17 5.13 23.43 16.62
CA LYS A 17 4.30 22.32 17.12
C LYS A 17 3.33 21.95 16.03
N LEU A 18 3.54 20.77 15.43
CA LEU A 18 2.66 20.19 14.42
C LEU A 18 1.48 19.41 15.04
N LYS A 19 1.27 19.55 16.34
CA LYS A 19 0.13 18.93 17.05
C LYS A 19 -1.18 19.51 16.52
N ASN A 20 -2.11 18.64 16.13
CA ASN A 20 -3.43 18.99 15.58
C ASN A 20 -3.38 19.64 14.17
N ILE A 21 -2.28 19.50 13.45
CA ILE A 21 -2.21 19.87 12.03
C ILE A 21 -2.57 18.63 11.22
N ASP A 22 -3.48 18.81 10.29
CA ASP A 22 -3.77 17.83 9.27
C ASP A 22 -2.61 17.80 8.27
N LEU A 23 -1.74 16.79 8.41
CA LEU A 23 -0.58 16.62 7.55
C LEU A 23 -0.97 15.81 6.31
N GLU A 24 -0.54 16.28 5.16
CA GLU A 24 -0.69 15.60 3.88
C GLU A 24 0.68 15.46 3.19
N ASP A 25 0.79 14.49 2.29
CA ASP A 25 2.01 14.32 1.51
C ASP A 25 2.23 15.52 0.58
N ASN A 26 3.48 15.95 0.45
CA ASN A 26 3.89 17.11 -0.33
C ASN A 26 3.29 18.46 0.11
N GLN A 27 2.72 18.52 1.31
CA GLN A 27 2.17 19.77 1.84
C GLN A 27 3.29 20.77 2.13
N ILE A 28 3.09 22.02 1.70
CA ILE A 28 4.07 23.10 1.85
C ILE A 28 3.48 24.20 2.74
N PHE A 29 4.26 24.62 3.72
CA PHE A 29 3.96 25.73 4.60
C PHE A 29 5.00 26.83 4.42
N ASP A 30 4.55 28.06 4.27
CA ASP A 30 5.45 29.22 4.35
C ASP A 30 5.76 29.52 5.81
N VAL A 31 7.05 29.72 6.08
CA VAL A 31 7.52 30.05 7.44
C VAL A 31 7.54 31.57 7.58
N LEU A 32 6.66 32.08 8.47
CA LEU A 32 6.56 33.48 8.78
C LEU A 32 7.10 33.72 10.19
N ILE A 33 7.94 34.73 10.33
CA ILE A 33 8.40 35.24 11.63
C ILE A 33 7.77 36.62 11.81
N GLU A 34 7.05 36.81 12.92
CA GLU A 34 6.30 38.05 13.19
C GLU A 34 5.36 38.49 12.04
N GLY A 35 4.77 37.48 11.36
CA GLY A 35 3.85 37.72 10.22
C GLY A 35 4.55 38.10 8.92
N LYS A 36 5.87 38.13 8.87
CA LYS A 36 6.64 38.43 7.65
C LYS A 36 7.38 37.20 7.15
N ALA A 37 7.49 37.06 5.82
CA ALA A 37 8.27 36.01 5.22
C ALA A 37 9.73 36.08 5.66
N TYR A 38 10.28 34.94 6.09
CA TYR A 38 11.68 34.87 6.51
C TYR A 38 12.56 34.47 5.34
N TYR A 39 13.46 35.38 4.94
CA TYR A 39 14.40 35.15 3.85
C TYR A 39 15.69 34.55 4.35
N VAL A 40 16.19 33.54 3.64
CA VAL A 40 17.42 32.84 3.97
C VAL A 40 18.46 32.95 2.86
N ASN A 41 19.68 33.28 3.22
CA ASN A 41 20.78 33.46 2.26
C ASN A 41 21.40 32.13 1.79
N ARG A 42 21.18 31.04 2.55
CA ARG A 42 21.72 29.71 2.23
C ARG A 42 20.60 28.70 2.04
N ILE A 43 20.84 27.74 1.17
CA ILE A 43 19.96 26.56 1.05
C ILE A 43 20.13 25.75 2.31
N ILE A 44 19.12 25.74 3.15
CA ILE A 44 19.03 24.85 4.30
C ILE A 44 18.18 23.67 3.83
N LYS A 45 18.77 22.48 3.87
CA LYS A 45 18.02 21.24 3.64
C LYS A 45 18.28 20.34 4.86
N LYS A 46 17.38 20.41 5.82
CA LYS A 46 17.44 19.57 7.03
C LYS A 46 16.15 18.76 7.07
N VAL A 47 16.29 17.45 7.02
CA VAL A 47 15.18 16.52 7.15
C VAL A 47 15.03 16.16 8.62
N GLU A 48 13.83 16.32 9.14
CA GLU A 48 13.48 15.97 10.52
C GLU A 48 12.27 15.04 10.51
N ASN A 49 12.35 13.96 11.30
CA ASN A 49 11.21 13.09 11.50
C ASN A 49 10.20 13.76 12.44
N ILE A 50 8.93 13.76 12.05
CA ILE A 50 7.84 14.19 12.92
C ILE A 50 7.52 13.03 13.85
N LYS A 51 7.75 13.21 15.16
CA LYS A 51 7.55 12.16 16.16
C LYS A 51 6.11 11.65 16.15
N ASN A 52 5.95 10.34 16.30
CA ASN A 52 4.66 9.64 16.35
C ASN A 52 3.78 9.85 15.11
N THR A 53 4.41 10.01 13.95
CA THR A 53 3.72 10.09 12.65
C THR A 53 4.51 9.36 11.56
N ASN A 54 3.85 9.10 10.45
CA ASN A 54 4.47 8.55 9.24
C ASN A 54 5.02 9.65 8.31
N TYR A 55 5.18 10.86 8.84
CA TYR A 55 5.68 12.00 8.08
C TYR A 55 7.06 12.43 8.54
N ASN A 56 7.80 12.99 7.61
CA ASN A 56 8.98 13.80 7.86
C ASN A 56 8.76 15.22 7.32
N CYS A 57 9.58 16.14 7.73
CA CYS A 57 9.56 17.48 7.18
C CYS A 57 10.98 17.96 6.88
N PHE A 58 11.09 18.88 5.96
CA PHE A 58 12.34 19.57 5.70
C PHE A 58 12.11 21.05 5.42
N LEU A 59 13.02 21.84 5.92
CA LEU A 59 13.10 23.28 5.66
C LEU A 59 13.93 23.50 4.41
N TYR A 60 13.44 24.36 3.53
CA TYR A 60 14.19 24.74 2.34
C TYR A 60 13.90 26.21 1.95
N ARG A 61 14.81 26.74 1.15
CA ARG A 61 14.60 28.04 0.53
C ARG A 61 13.78 27.85 -0.75
N ASN A 62 12.63 28.49 -0.82
CA ASN A 62 11.80 28.46 -2.04
C ASN A 62 12.35 29.40 -3.15
N LYS A 63 11.71 29.41 -4.30
CA LYS A 63 12.14 30.20 -5.46
C LYS A 63 12.14 31.71 -5.19
N SER A 64 11.29 32.20 -4.29
CA SER A 64 11.26 33.62 -3.87
C SER A 64 12.34 33.99 -2.86
N GLY A 65 13.11 33.00 -2.38
CA GLY A 65 14.13 33.20 -1.35
C GLY A 65 13.62 33.04 0.06
N SER A 66 12.33 32.82 0.27
CA SER A 66 11.71 32.62 1.59
C SER A 66 11.96 31.22 2.13
N LEU A 67 11.90 31.08 3.45
CA LEU A 67 11.94 29.81 4.12
C LEU A 67 10.57 29.12 4.05
N SER A 68 10.56 27.90 3.55
CA SER A 68 9.36 27.04 3.53
C SER A 68 9.62 25.71 4.19
N LEU A 69 8.60 25.13 4.78
CA LEU A 69 8.57 23.79 5.36
C LEU A 69 7.75 22.88 4.44
N GLN A 70 8.34 21.80 3.98
CA GLN A 70 7.60 20.77 3.24
C GLN A 70 7.46 19.52 4.11
N VAL A 71 6.28 18.94 4.08
CA VAL A 71 5.94 17.67 4.74
C VAL A 71 5.81 16.60 3.69
N ASN A 72 6.44 15.45 3.92
CA ASN A 72 6.36 14.29 3.03
C ASN A 72 6.08 13.03 3.84
N ILE A 73 5.51 12.03 3.19
CA ILE A 73 5.40 10.69 3.78
C ILE A 73 6.82 10.16 4.03
N LYS A 74 7.08 9.74 5.27
CA LYS A 74 8.36 9.17 5.72
C LYS A 74 8.62 7.81 5.08
N ILE A 75 7.57 7.01 4.92
CA ILE A 75 7.63 5.63 4.44
C ILE A 75 6.75 5.54 3.19
N ASN A 76 7.40 5.41 2.04
CA ASN A 76 6.72 5.27 0.76
C ASN A 76 6.41 3.81 0.41
N TYR A 77 7.08 2.87 1.08
CA TYR A 77 6.88 1.43 0.88
C TYR A 77 7.18 0.64 2.14
N ILE A 78 6.55 -0.53 2.25
CA ILE A 78 6.84 -1.55 3.25
C ILE A 78 7.36 -2.80 2.54
N ASN A 79 8.44 -3.38 3.07
CA ASN A 79 8.95 -4.64 2.55
C ASN A 79 8.08 -5.81 3.03
N ALA A 80 7.85 -6.78 2.14
CA ALA A 80 7.12 -7.99 2.45
C ALA A 80 7.76 -9.22 1.77
N GLU A 81 7.68 -10.35 2.44
CA GLU A 81 7.86 -11.67 1.84
C GLU A 81 6.52 -12.11 1.27
N ILE A 82 6.54 -12.67 0.06
CA ILE A 82 5.34 -13.17 -0.59
C ILE A 82 5.61 -14.60 -1.04
N GLU A 83 4.74 -15.48 -0.63
CA GLU A 83 4.77 -16.90 -0.99
C GLU A 83 3.48 -17.27 -1.71
N THR A 84 3.58 -18.05 -2.77
CA THR A 84 2.43 -18.54 -3.52
C THR A 84 2.27 -20.04 -3.34
N TYR A 85 1.03 -20.46 -3.22
CA TYR A 85 0.60 -21.84 -3.11
C TYR A 85 -0.32 -22.19 -4.28
N ASN A 86 -0.83 -23.41 -4.31
CA ASN A 86 -1.63 -23.86 -5.44
C ASN A 86 -2.92 -23.03 -5.64
N ASP A 87 -3.53 -22.55 -4.56
CA ASP A 87 -4.85 -21.91 -4.53
C ASP A 87 -4.90 -20.60 -3.76
N LYS A 88 -3.77 -20.17 -3.18
CA LYS A 88 -3.66 -18.94 -2.40
C LYS A 88 -2.27 -18.35 -2.47
N ALA A 89 -2.15 -17.12 -2.01
CA ALA A 89 -0.86 -16.52 -1.70
C ALA A 89 -0.85 -15.99 -0.26
N GLU A 90 0.33 -15.79 0.27
CA GLU A 90 0.59 -15.30 1.62
C GLU A 90 1.48 -14.06 1.55
N ILE A 91 1.12 -13.03 2.29
CA ILE A 91 1.95 -11.84 2.51
C ILE A 91 2.37 -11.80 3.98
N LYS A 92 3.66 -11.60 4.22
CA LYS A 92 4.25 -11.33 5.53
C LYS A 92 5.04 -10.05 5.48
N PHE A 93 4.60 -9.05 6.22
CA PHE A 93 5.33 -7.79 6.31
C PHE A 93 6.60 -7.94 7.13
N LEU A 94 7.69 -7.37 6.63
CA LEU A 94 8.95 -7.34 7.34
C LEU A 94 8.98 -6.17 8.34
N LYS A 95 9.93 -6.25 9.30
CA LYS A 95 10.11 -5.20 10.32
C LYS A 95 10.18 -3.82 9.70
N ASN A 96 9.42 -2.88 10.25
CA ASN A 96 9.32 -1.50 9.79
C ASN A 96 9.09 -0.55 10.97
N ASP A 97 9.22 0.76 10.69
CA ASP A 97 8.97 1.84 11.65
C ASP A 97 7.63 2.55 11.39
N ILE A 98 6.65 1.84 10.85
CA ILE A 98 5.33 2.40 10.59
C ILE A 98 4.62 2.65 11.92
N VAL A 99 4.12 3.87 12.06
CA VAL A 99 3.24 4.26 13.17
C VAL A 99 1.81 4.17 12.70
N CYS A 100 1.04 3.27 13.29
CA CYS A 100 -0.38 3.14 12.99
C CYS A 100 -1.17 2.63 14.20
N ASP A 101 -2.45 2.97 14.24
CA ASP A 101 -3.41 2.42 15.20
C ASP A 101 -3.84 1.02 14.73
N TYR A 102 -4.11 0.87 13.44
CA TYR A 102 -4.41 -0.38 12.75
C TYR A 102 -4.12 -0.25 11.25
N GLY A 103 -4.10 -1.36 10.55
CA GLY A 103 -3.90 -1.39 9.10
C GLY A 103 -4.90 -2.29 8.38
N ASN A 104 -5.11 -2.04 7.10
CA ASN A 104 -5.88 -2.89 6.21
C ASN A 104 -5.03 -3.25 4.98
N LEU A 105 -5.07 -4.51 4.56
CA LEU A 105 -4.53 -4.90 3.26
C LEU A 105 -5.61 -4.68 2.21
N ILE A 106 -5.32 -3.83 1.24
CA ILE A 106 -6.27 -3.44 0.22
C ILE A 106 -5.70 -3.63 -1.19
N LEU A 107 -6.60 -3.78 -2.14
CA LEU A 107 -6.32 -3.72 -3.56
C LEU A 107 -7.00 -2.50 -4.17
N LYS A 108 -6.33 -1.86 -5.12
CA LYS A 108 -6.92 -0.82 -5.96
C LYS A 108 -6.85 -1.25 -7.41
N LYS A 109 -8.00 -1.27 -8.07
CA LYS A 109 -8.12 -1.63 -9.49
C LYS A 109 -7.57 -0.53 -10.37
N ARG A 110 -6.63 -0.85 -11.24
CA ARG A 110 -6.20 0.09 -12.28
C ARG A 110 -7.29 0.28 -13.33
N VAL A 111 -7.52 1.52 -13.72
CA VAL A 111 -8.39 1.83 -14.87
C VAL A 111 -7.79 1.27 -16.16
N ARG A 112 -6.46 1.39 -16.31
CA ARG A 112 -5.68 0.83 -17.42
C ARG A 112 -4.31 0.36 -16.90
N LYS A 113 -3.73 -0.64 -17.55
CA LYS A 113 -2.44 -1.23 -17.14
C LYS A 113 -1.27 -0.22 -17.11
N ASP A 114 -1.30 0.75 -18.00
CA ASP A 114 -0.25 1.77 -18.19
C ASP A 114 -0.43 3.02 -17.31
N LEU A 115 -1.55 3.12 -16.59
CA LEU A 115 -1.88 4.29 -15.78
C LEU A 115 -2.02 3.91 -14.29
N LEU A 116 -1.41 4.71 -13.42
CA LEU A 116 -1.61 4.64 -11.96
C LEU A 116 -2.88 5.41 -11.54
N LEU A 117 -3.97 5.19 -12.26
CA LEU A 117 -5.31 5.68 -11.92
C LEU A 117 -6.16 4.51 -11.49
N TYR A 118 -6.88 4.69 -10.41
CA TYR A 118 -7.66 3.65 -9.75
C TYR A 118 -9.15 3.96 -9.82
N CYS A 119 -9.98 2.93 -10.05
CA CYS A 119 -11.43 3.08 -10.13
C CYS A 119 -12.17 2.38 -8.99
N ASP A 120 -11.62 1.29 -8.46
CA ASP A 120 -12.26 0.48 -7.43
C ASP A 120 -11.29 0.13 -6.31
N LEU A 121 -11.85 -0.21 -5.14
CA LEU A 121 -11.12 -0.64 -3.96
C LEU A 121 -11.71 -1.95 -3.44
N TYR A 122 -10.85 -2.91 -3.16
CA TYR A 122 -11.21 -4.18 -2.53
C TYR A 122 -10.39 -4.36 -1.25
N VAL A 123 -11.04 -4.68 -0.15
CA VAL A 123 -10.38 -4.93 1.13
C VAL A 123 -10.15 -6.43 1.27
N ILE A 124 -8.88 -6.84 1.30
CA ILE A 124 -8.50 -8.25 1.50
C ILE A 124 -8.67 -8.61 2.97
N LYS A 125 -8.13 -7.80 3.87
CA LYS A 125 -8.21 -8.01 5.31
C LYS A 125 -8.17 -6.69 6.06
N GLU A 126 -9.08 -6.55 7.02
CA GLU A 126 -9.16 -5.39 7.92
C GLU A 126 -8.44 -5.65 9.24
N ASN A 127 -8.05 -4.58 9.91
CA ASN A 127 -7.48 -4.59 11.27
C ASN A 127 -6.32 -5.57 11.45
N ILE A 128 -5.42 -5.59 10.47
CA ILE A 128 -4.27 -6.47 10.49
C ILE A 128 -3.24 -6.03 11.54
N ASP A 129 -2.68 -6.97 12.28
CA ASP A 129 -1.38 -6.78 12.90
C ASP A 129 -0.30 -6.92 11.81
N ILE A 130 0.53 -5.88 11.64
CA ILE A 130 1.61 -5.87 10.63
C ILE A 130 2.62 -7.00 10.83
N LYS A 131 2.59 -7.69 11.96
CA LYS A 131 3.46 -8.84 12.26
C LYS A 131 2.88 -10.18 11.81
N GLU A 132 1.61 -10.23 11.49
CA GLU A 132 0.94 -11.45 11.07
C GLU A 132 1.20 -11.78 9.60
N LYS A 133 1.08 -13.07 9.29
CA LYS A 133 0.97 -13.55 7.92
C LYS A 133 -0.47 -13.43 7.45
N ILE A 134 -0.66 -12.97 6.23
CA ILE A 134 -1.99 -12.75 5.65
C ILE A 134 -2.14 -13.64 4.44
N ASP A 135 -3.01 -14.63 4.55
CA ASP A 135 -3.43 -15.45 3.43
C ASP A 135 -4.47 -14.70 2.59
N PHE A 136 -4.36 -14.80 1.28
CA PHE A 136 -5.39 -14.30 0.38
C PHE A 136 -5.53 -15.16 -0.87
N SER A 137 -6.75 -15.17 -1.39
CA SER A 137 -7.10 -15.72 -2.69
C SER A 137 -8.13 -14.79 -3.34
N ILE A 138 -8.01 -14.55 -4.63
CA ILE A 138 -8.91 -13.66 -5.33
C ILE A 138 -9.64 -14.47 -6.41
N GLY A 139 -10.87 -14.86 -6.10
CA GLY A 139 -11.72 -15.66 -6.98
C GLY A 139 -13.11 -15.07 -7.16
N ASP A 140 -13.44 -13.97 -6.48
CA ASP A 140 -14.81 -13.50 -6.36
C ASP A 140 -14.92 -11.98 -6.59
N ILE A 141 -14.15 -11.50 -7.56
CA ILE A 141 -14.28 -10.10 -8.00
C ILE A 141 -15.49 -10.05 -8.93
N GLU A 142 -16.52 -9.31 -8.52
CA GLU A 142 -17.67 -9.01 -9.36
C GLU A 142 -17.23 -8.31 -10.65
N ASP A 143 -17.93 -8.57 -11.78
CA ASP A 143 -17.66 -7.98 -13.10
C ASP A 143 -16.29 -8.33 -13.74
N LEU A 144 -15.73 -9.49 -13.43
CA LEU A 144 -14.52 -9.97 -14.09
C LEU A 144 -14.84 -10.51 -15.50
N ASN A 145 -15.09 -9.64 -16.45
CA ASN A 145 -15.33 -10.04 -17.84
C ASN A 145 -14.03 -10.37 -18.59
N ASP A 146 -12.95 -9.70 -18.21
CA ASP A 146 -11.62 -9.83 -18.79
C ASP A 146 -10.53 -9.87 -17.72
N GLU A 147 -9.28 -9.80 -18.16
CA GLU A 147 -8.12 -9.65 -17.29
C GLU A 147 -8.12 -8.29 -16.60
N GLN A 148 -8.02 -8.27 -15.27
CA GLN A 148 -7.94 -7.06 -14.46
C GLN A 148 -6.63 -7.02 -13.68
N GLN A 149 -6.08 -5.83 -13.52
CA GLN A 149 -4.89 -5.60 -12.70
C GLN A 149 -5.24 -4.76 -11.48
N TRP A 150 -4.79 -5.24 -10.32
CA TRP A 150 -5.04 -4.64 -9.02
C TRP A 150 -3.72 -4.45 -8.29
N ASP A 151 -3.47 -3.26 -7.76
CA ASP A 151 -2.27 -2.96 -6.99
C ASP A 151 -2.53 -3.12 -5.50
N PHE A 152 -1.57 -3.74 -4.81
CA PHE A 152 -1.62 -3.93 -3.36
C PHE A 152 -1.13 -2.68 -2.63
N PHE A 153 -1.85 -2.33 -1.56
CA PHE A 153 -1.45 -1.31 -0.62
C PHE A 153 -1.69 -1.78 0.82
N LEU A 154 -0.81 -1.36 1.70
CA LEU A 154 -1.09 -1.34 3.12
C LEU A 154 -1.69 0.02 3.48
N ARG A 155 -2.98 0.06 3.78
CA ARG A 155 -3.64 1.26 4.30
C ARG A 155 -3.46 1.30 5.80
N VAL A 156 -2.73 2.28 6.30
CA VAL A 156 -2.48 2.48 7.72
C VAL A 156 -3.26 3.67 8.23
N TYR A 157 -3.86 3.51 9.40
CA TYR A 157 -4.67 4.54 10.04
C TYR A 157 -3.94 5.11 11.25
N THR A 158 -3.98 6.42 11.37
CA THR A 158 -3.43 7.17 12.51
C THR A 158 -4.28 8.40 12.75
N ASN A 159 -4.82 8.54 13.95
CA ASN A 159 -5.68 9.69 14.32
C ASN A 159 -6.86 9.89 13.33
N ASN A 160 -7.59 8.85 12.98
CA ASN A 160 -8.72 8.85 12.04
C ASN A 160 -8.38 9.26 10.59
N LYS A 161 -7.11 9.27 10.23
CA LYS A 161 -6.63 9.47 8.86
C LYS A 161 -5.94 8.22 8.37
N TYR A 162 -5.86 8.09 7.05
CA TYR A 162 -5.14 6.96 6.47
C TYR A 162 -4.10 7.42 5.45
N ILE A 163 -3.11 6.56 5.28
CA ILE A 163 -2.09 6.64 4.23
C ILE A 163 -2.01 5.28 3.57
N ASP A 164 -1.99 5.26 2.25
CA ASP A 164 -1.77 4.04 1.49
C ASP A 164 -0.27 3.90 1.18
N ILE A 165 0.33 2.84 1.68
CA ILE A 165 1.76 2.55 1.56
C ILE A 165 1.95 1.44 0.55
N ASN A 166 2.84 1.63 -0.42
CA ASN A 166 3.20 0.61 -1.40
C ASN A 166 3.86 -0.59 -0.73
N ILE A 167 3.61 -1.78 -1.26
CA ILE A 167 4.25 -3.01 -0.79
C ILE A 167 5.37 -3.35 -1.76
N LYS A 168 6.59 -3.52 -1.22
CA LYS A 168 7.76 -3.93 -1.99
C LYS A 168 8.13 -5.35 -1.61
N PRO A 169 8.10 -6.29 -2.54
CA PRO A 169 8.52 -7.66 -2.27
C PRO A 169 10.04 -7.71 -1.99
N SER A 170 10.43 -8.55 -1.05
CA SER A 170 11.82 -8.83 -0.72
C SER A 170 12.43 -9.91 -1.62
N ASN A 171 11.60 -10.71 -2.27
CA ASN A 171 11.94 -11.74 -3.20
C ASN A 171 11.48 -11.38 -4.62
N ASN A 172 12.05 -12.03 -5.63
CA ASN A 172 11.61 -11.86 -7.01
C ASN A 172 10.29 -12.61 -7.21
N ILE A 173 9.25 -11.90 -7.64
CA ILE A 173 7.90 -12.44 -7.76
C ILE A 173 7.43 -12.33 -9.20
N ASN A 174 7.08 -13.48 -9.74
CA ASN A 174 6.37 -13.61 -11.02
C ASN A 174 5.62 -14.94 -10.99
N ASP A 175 4.83 -15.14 -9.93
CA ASP A 175 4.20 -16.41 -9.63
C ASP A 175 2.73 -16.40 -9.98
N GLU A 176 2.23 -17.56 -10.36
CA GLU A 176 0.84 -17.79 -10.75
C GLU A 176 0.22 -18.85 -9.86
N PHE A 177 -1.00 -18.61 -9.39
CA PHE A 177 -1.81 -19.59 -8.67
C PHE A 177 -3.26 -19.58 -9.17
N LYS A 178 -3.98 -20.67 -8.87
CA LYS A 178 -5.31 -20.89 -9.41
C LYS A 178 -6.33 -20.95 -8.30
N VAL A 179 -7.39 -20.18 -8.43
CA VAL A 179 -8.50 -20.14 -7.48
C VAL A 179 -9.77 -20.65 -8.14
N PHE A 180 -10.41 -21.59 -7.49
CA PHE A 180 -11.71 -22.09 -7.92
C PHE A 180 -12.80 -21.50 -7.02
N SER A 181 -13.67 -20.69 -7.60
CA SER A 181 -14.75 -20.00 -6.89
C SER A 181 -16.01 -19.95 -7.77
N LYS A 182 -17.19 -20.16 -7.18
CA LYS A 182 -18.50 -20.11 -7.87
C LYS A 182 -18.55 -20.92 -9.18
N ASN A 183 -17.95 -22.11 -9.20
CA ASN A 183 -17.81 -22.98 -10.37
C ASN A 183 -16.99 -22.40 -11.54
N GLU A 184 -16.17 -21.41 -11.26
CA GLU A 184 -15.26 -20.82 -12.24
C GLU A 184 -13.81 -20.93 -11.75
N LEU A 185 -12.89 -21.04 -12.70
CA LEU A 185 -11.46 -21.04 -12.44
C LEU A 185 -10.88 -19.67 -12.73
N PHE A 186 -10.21 -19.10 -11.74
CA PHE A 186 -9.48 -17.85 -11.85
C PHE A 186 -7.98 -18.13 -11.83
N ILE A 187 -7.26 -17.45 -12.68
CA ILE A 187 -5.80 -17.46 -12.74
C ILE A 187 -5.34 -16.12 -12.14
N ASN A 188 -4.60 -16.20 -11.05
CA ASN A 188 -4.04 -15.06 -10.35
C ASN A 188 -2.53 -15.04 -10.57
N LYS A 189 -2.00 -13.95 -11.09
CA LYS A 189 -0.56 -13.77 -11.30
C LYS A 189 -0.09 -12.57 -10.50
N ILE A 190 0.85 -12.80 -9.57
CA ILE A 190 1.48 -11.73 -8.79
C ILE A 190 2.72 -11.24 -9.52
N ILE A 191 2.84 -9.94 -9.69
CA ILE A 191 3.95 -9.26 -10.36
C ILE A 191 4.40 -8.05 -9.56
N TYR A 192 5.66 -7.66 -9.76
CA TYR A 192 6.17 -6.39 -9.25
C TYR A 192 6.72 -5.56 -10.41
N GLU A 193 5.99 -4.51 -10.75
CA GLU A 193 6.33 -3.63 -11.86
C GLU A 193 6.12 -2.16 -11.48
N ASN A 194 6.99 -1.28 -11.98
CA ASN A 194 6.88 0.18 -11.77
C ASN A 194 6.76 0.59 -10.30
N ASN A 195 7.45 -0.12 -9.39
CA ASN A 195 7.41 0.05 -7.93
C ASN A 195 6.05 -0.29 -7.29
N HIS A 196 5.20 -1.05 -7.96
CA HIS A 196 3.93 -1.53 -7.42
C HIS A 196 3.89 -3.06 -7.43
N LEU A 197 3.50 -3.63 -6.30
CA LEU A 197 3.10 -5.02 -6.22
C LEU A 197 1.67 -5.11 -6.75
N SER A 198 1.46 -5.97 -7.73
CA SER A 198 0.17 -6.10 -8.39
C SER A 198 -0.26 -7.55 -8.49
N ILE A 199 -1.56 -7.78 -8.54
CA ILE A 199 -2.14 -9.05 -8.94
C ILE A 199 -2.93 -8.85 -10.23
N ILE A 200 -2.67 -9.72 -11.21
CA ILE A 200 -3.44 -9.82 -12.44
C ILE A 200 -4.40 -10.98 -12.25
N VAL A 201 -5.68 -10.69 -12.28
CA VAL A 201 -6.75 -11.69 -12.14
C VAL A 201 -7.40 -11.90 -13.49
N LYS A 202 -7.48 -13.16 -13.92
CA LYS A 202 -8.08 -13.55 -15.19
C LYS A 202 -9.01 -14.73 -15.00
N ARG A 203 -10.21 -14.64 -15.55
CA ARG A 203 -11.12 -15.77 -15.63
C ARG A 203 -10.61 -16.78 -16.67
N SER A 204 -10.47 -18.05 -16.29
CA SER A 204 -10.11 -19.09 -17.23
C SER A 204 -11.30 -19.43 -18.11
N LYS A 205 -11.07 -19.45 -19.43
CA LYS A 205 -12.08 -19.92 -20.41
C LYS A 205 -12.21 -21.46 -20.42
N ILE A 206 -11.36 -22.15 -19.66
CA ILE A 206 -11.37 -23.61 -19.58
C ILE A 206 -12.46 -24.01 -18.58
N ASN A 207 -13.48 -24.72 -19.06
CA ASN A 207 -14.44 -25.34 -18.15
C ASN A 207 -13.71 -26.48 -17.38
N PRO A 208 -13.50 -26.33 -16.06
CA PRO A 208 -12.72 -27.32 -15.30
C PRO A 208 -13.34 -28.72 -15.33
N LEU A 209 -14.65 -28.81 -15.49
CA LEU A 209 -15.37 -30.09 -15.53
C LEU A 209 -15.19 -30.84 -16.87
N LYS A 210 -14.81 -30.17 -17.96
CA LYS A 210 -14.58 -30.83 -19.24
C LYS A 210 -13.24 -31.53 -19.36
N ASN A 211 -12.29 -31.22 -18.49
CA ASN A 211 -10.92 -31.73 -18.54
C ASN A 211 -10.57 -32.69 -17.38
N ILE A 212 -11.54 -33.09 -16.58
CA ILE A 212 -11.32 -34.11 -15.56
C ILE A 212 -11.31 -35.46 -16.28
N LYS A 213 -10.12 -36.02 -16.52
CA LYS A 213 -9.95 -37.43 -16.78
C LYS A 213 -10.12 -38.16 -15.45
N ILE A 214 -11.27 -38.80 -15.28
CA ILE A 214 -11.47 -39.73 -14.18
C ILE A 214 -10.75 -41.03 -14.59
N GLU A 215 -9.55 -41.27 -14.09
CA GLU A 215 -8.92 -42.56 -14.16
C GLU A 215 -9.58 -43.46 -13.06
N LEU A 216 -10.51 -44.30 -13.50
CA LEU A 216 -11.05 -45.36 -12.65
C LEU A 216 -9.92 -46.38 -12.42
N LYS A 217 -9.36 -46.41 -11.23
CA LYS A 217 -8.54 -47.54 -10.81
C LYS A 217 -9.49 -48.74 -10.66
N GLU A 218 -9.10 -49.84 -11.23
CA GLU A 218 -9.80 -51.14 -11.06
C GLU A 218 -10.14 -51.35 -9.58
N ASN A 219 -11.44 -51.65 -9.30
CA ASN A 219 -12.07 -51.90 -7.99
C ASN A 219 -12.88 -50.76 -7.34
N ILE A 220 -13.35 -49.75 -8.08
CA ILE A 220 -14.42 -48.88 -7.60
C ILE A 220 -15.70 -49.20 -8.36
N GLU A 221 -16.64 -49.92 -7.75
CA GLU A 221 -18.02 -50.05 -8.22
C GLU A 221 -18.73 -48.72 -7.92
N LEU A 222 -18.96 -47.93 -8.95
CA LEU A 222 -19.85 -46.77 -8.89
C LEU A 222 -21.27 -47.24 -9.26
N SER A 223 -22.17 -47.37 -8.29
CA SER A 223 -23.58 -47.50 -8.55
C SER A 223 -24.16 -46.14 -8.89
N ILE A 224 -24.37 -45.85 -10.15
CA ILE A 224 -25.16 -44.68 -10.59
C ILE A 224 -26.62 -45.05 -10.38
N GLN A 225 -27.27 -44.46 -9.38
CA GLN A 225 -28.73 -44.47 -9.30
C GLN A 225 -29.25 -43.31 -10.12
N ASP A 226 -29.75 -43.59 -11.30
CA ASP A 226 -30.58 -42.67 -12.07
C ASP A 226 -31.85 -42.37 -11.27
N LYS A 227 -32.10 -41.10 -11.03
CA LYS A 227 -33.38 -40.55 -10.63
C LYS A 227 -33.79 -39.50 -11.62
#